data_f24e3c076195a513dd1f4eb5a7991c6a
#
_entry.id   f24e3c076195a513dd1f4eb5a7991c6a
#
_cell.length_a   1.000
_cell.length_b   1.000
_cell.length_c   1.000
_cell.angle_alpha   90.00
_cell.angle_beta   90.00
_cell.angle_gamma   90.00
#
_symmetry.space_group_name_H-M   'P 1'
#
loop_
_entity.id
_entity.type
_entity.pdbx_description
1 polymer ?
#
loop_
_entity_poly.entity_id
_entity_poly.type
_entity_poly.pdbx_seq_one_letter_code
_entity_poly.pdbx_strand_id
1 'polypeptide(L)'
;MSKKAKRSIVTGITPVDTYDSLSIKRINSLHPSLIDSAMRVYNKARSAGIPMYVMWGTRSMGDQQLMYRYGRDLPGKIITNNRPGHSAHNYGLALDFCLYWNKTLFTWEDVYERWYWRQRWLKVVFMFEEEGWDTGWRWTNFEPYHVQNLMGKTMLDLVRKYEQVKDRNNWLEALREQDKNQGVHIQSSQTTPGGD
;
A
#
# COMPACT_ATOMS: atom_id res chain seq x y z
N MET A 1 34.07 38.00 12.42
CA MET A 1 33.77 36.90 13.34
C MET A 1 32.56 36.15 12.81
N SER A 2 32.80 35.01 12.15
CA SER A 2 31.74 34.20 11.50
C SER A 2 31.12 33.25 12.52
N LYS A 3 29.81 33.37 12.79
CA LYS A 3 29.05 32.43 13.61
C LYS A 3 28.76 31.16 12.78
N LYS A 4 29.53 30.10 13.00
CA LYS A 4 29.19 28.76 12.52
C LYS A 4 27.87 28.32 13.16
N ALA A 5 26.83 28.20 12.33
CA ALA A 5 25.58 27.56 12.74
C ALA A 5 25.86 26.09 13.05
N LYS A 6 25.68 25.68 14.29
CA LYS A 6 25.68 24.27 14.71
C LYS A 6 24.52 23.56 14.02
N ARG A 7 24.82 22.63 13.10
CA ARG A 7 23.86 21.64 12.63
C ARG A 7 23.48 20.76 13.84
N SER A 8 22.28 20.93 14.36
CA SER A 8 21.70 19.97 15.28
C SER A 8 21.38 18.71 14.49
N ILE A 9 22.06 17.63 14.82
CA ILE A 9 21.69 16.28 14.42
C ILE A 9 20.39 15.99 15.14
N VAL A 10 19.26 16.02 14.41
CA VAL A 10 17.98 15.60 14.95
C VAL A 10 17.99 14.08 15.03
N THR A 11 18.53 13.55 16.13
CA THR A 11 18.27 12.18 16.59
C THR A 11 16.98 12.21 17.41
N GLY A 12 15.85 12.27 16.73
CA GLY A 12 14.55 12.17 17.35
C GLY A 12 13.65 11.41 16.40
N ILE A 13 13.23 10.21 16.81
CA ILE A 13 12.03 9.60 16.26
C ILE A 13 10.93 10.61 16.54
N THR A 14 10.53 11.35 15.51
CA THR A 14 9.40 12.27 15.60
C THR A 14 8.19 11.48 16.07
N PRO A 15 7.36 11.99 16.99
CA PRO A 15 6.14 11.31 17.40
C PRO A 15 5.36 10.90 16.15
N VAL A 16 4.87 9.66 16.14
CA VAL A 16 4.03 9.12 15.07
C VAL A 16 2.89 10.11 14.85
N ASP A 17 2.95 10.87 13.77
CA ASP A 17 1.85 11.76 13.44
C ASP A 17 0.63 10.94 12.94
N THR A 18 -0.51 11.59 12.78
CA THR A 18 -1.73 10.93 12.32
C THR A 18 -1.55 10.22 10.97
N TYR A 19 -0.67 10.73 10.11
CA TYR A 19 -0.40 10.15 8.79
C TYR A 19 0.43 8.88 8.88
N ASP A 20 1.40 8.81 9.78
CA ASP A 20 2.15 7.59 10.06
C ASP A 20 1.23 6.49 10.61
N SER A 21 0.36 6.83 11.56
CA SER A 21 -0.62 5.90 12.12
C SER A 21 -1.57 5.35 11.07
N LEU A 22 -2.04 6.19 10.14
CA LEU A 22 -2.88 5.76 9.02
C LEU A 22 -2.13 4.88 8.03
N SER A 23 -0.88 5.21 7.70
CA SER A 23 -0.03 4.39 6.83
C SER A 23 0.19 3.01 7.42
N ILE A 24 0.56 2.92 8.69
CA ILE A 24 0.75 1.66 9.42
C ILE A 24 -0.55 0.85 9.45
N LYS A 25 -1.69 1.49 9.75
CA LYS A 25 -3.00 0.82 9.73
C LYS A 25 -3.32 0.23 8.36
N ARG A 26 -3.01 0.93 7.27
CA ARG A 26 -3.26 0.46 5.90
C ARG A 26 -2.30 -0.66 5.49
N ILE A 27 -1.03 -0.60 5.89
CA ILE A 27 -0.09 -1.70 5.72
C ILE A 27 -0.58 -2.95 6.48
N ASN A 28 -1.00 -2.79 7.73
CA ASN A 28 -1.53 -3.90 8.54
C ASN A 28 -2.85 -4.47 8.01
N SER A 29 -3.54 -3.80 7.09
CA SER A 29 -4.71 -4.32 6.41
C SER A 29 -4.40 -5.24 5.24
N LEU A 30 -3.14 -5.32 4.79
CA LEU A 30 -2.72 -6.18 3.70
C LEU A 30 -2.84 -7.67 4.03
N HIS A 31 -2.68 -8.50 3.01
CA HIS A 31 -2.54 -9.94 3.21
C HIS A 31 -1.35 -10.21 4.15
N PRO A 32 -1.48 -11.10 5.16
CA PRO A 32 -0.45 -11.30 6.20
C PRO A 32 0.96 -11.53 5.66
N SER A 33 1.10 -12.26 4.55
CA SER A 33 2.41 -12.53 3.92
C SER A 33 3.08 -11.30 3.32
N LEU A 34 2.38 -10.17 3.17
CA LEU A 34 2.90 -8.94 2.55
C LEU A 34 3.13 -7.79 3.56
N ILE A 35 2.62 -7.92 4.79
CA ILE A 35 2.74 -6.87 5.80
C ILE A 35 4.20 -6.54 6.08
N ASP A 36 5.03 -7.56 6.30
CA ASP A 36 6.44 -7.37 6.68
C ASP A 36 7.25 -6.71 5.55
N SER A 37 7.06 -7.13 4.29
CA SER A 37 7.76 -6.52 3.15
C SER A 37 7.34 -5.07 2.94
N ALA A 38 6.03 -4.77 3.00
CA ALA A 38 5.52 -3.40 2.92
C ALA A 38 6.03 -2.53 4.08
N MET A 39 6.09 -3.08 5.29
CA MET A 39 6.61 -2.37 6.47
C MET A 39 8.12 -2.11 6.36
N ARG A 40 8.90 -3.05 5.79
CA ARG A 40 10.34 -2.80 5.52
C ARG A 40 10.53 -1.63 4.57
N VAL A 41 9.76 -1.58 3.47
CA VAL A 41 9.81 -0.44 2.53
C VAL A 41 9.44 0.86 3.23
N TYR A 42 8.34 0.87 3.98
CA TYR A 42 7.89 2.04 4.73
C TYR A 42 8.98 2.57 5.68
N ASN A 43 9.56 1.70 6.49
CA ASN A 43 10.62 2.04 7.44
C ASN A 43 11.90 2.49 6.72
N LYS A 44 12.28 1.84 5.61
CA LYS A 44 13.44 2.21 4.79
C LYS A 44 13.27 3.60 4.18
N ALA A 45 12.07 3.91 3.64
CA ALA A 45 11.75 5.24 3.14
C ALA A 45 11.86 6.30 4.26
N ARG A 46 11.27 6.05 5.41
CA ARG A 46 11.33 6.94 6.59
C ARG A 46 12.78 7.19 7.04
N SER A 47 13.58 6.14 7.16
CA SER A 47 14.99 6.23 7.55
C SER A 47 15.82 7.01 6.52
N ALA A 48 15.44 6.98 5.25
CA ALA A 48 16.05 7.77 4.18
C ALA A 48 15.54 9.23 4.12
N GLY A 49 14.69 9.66 5.06
CA GLY A 49 14.09 10.99 5.08
C GLY A 49 13.08 11.21 3.95
N ILE A 50 12.47 10.12 3.44
CA ILE A 50 11.43 10.18 2.42
C ILE A 50 10.08 10.10 3.12
N PRO A 51 9.26 11.17 3.05
CA PRO A 51 7.97 11.22 3.74
C PRO A 51 6.91 10.43 2.95
N MET A 52 7.04 9.11 2.92
CA MET A 52 6.08 8.23 2.28
C MET A 52 4.78 8.17 3.09
N TYR A 53 3.65 8.24 2.42
CA TYR A 53 2.32 8.03 2.97
C TYR A 53 1.57 6.98 2.16
N VAL A 54 0.99 5.99 2.84
CA VAL A 54 0.16 4.97 2.21
C VAL A 54 -1.26 5.50 2.11
N MET A 55 -1.74 5.75 0.89
CA MET A 55 -3.09 6.27 0.61
C MET A 55 -4.17 5.20 0.73
N TRP A 56 -3.87 4.00 0.20
CA TRP A 56 -4.79 2.87 0.20
C TRP A 56 -4.04 1.56 0.47
N GLY A 57 -4.64 0.68 1.25
CA GLY A 57 -4.25 -0.71 1.43
C GLY A 57 -5.37 -1.62 0.94
N THR A 58 -5.82 -2.55 1.78
CA THR A 58 -6.98 -3.40 1.47
C THR A 58 -8.24 -2.57 1.31
N ARG A 59 -8.99 -2.86 0.25
CA ARG A 59 -10.26 -2.21 -0.08
C ARG A 59 -11.38 -3.23 -0.03
N SER A 60 -12.47 -2.92 0.70
CA SER A 60 -13.63 -3.79 0.73
C SER A 60 -14.31 -3.89 -0.65
N MET A 61 -15.07 -4.97 -0.86
CA MET A 61 -15.88 -5.12 -2.08
C MET A 61 -16.92 -4.01 -2.21
N GLY A 62 -17.47 -3.55 -1.08
CA GLY A 62 -18.43 -2.44 -1.04
C GLY A 62 -17.80 -1.12 -1.46
N ASP A 63 -16.60 -0.79 -0.94
CA ASP A 63 -15.88 0.42 -1.33
C ASP A 63 -15.49 0.37 -2.82
N GLN A 64 -15.06 -0.80 -3.31
CA GLN A 64 -14.76 -0.98 -4.74
C GLN A 64 -16.01 -0.79 -5.60
N GLN A 65 -17.17 -1.30 -5.17
CA GLN A 65 -18.44 -1.09 -5.87
C GLN A 65 -18.82 0.40 -5.89
N LEU A 66 -18.68 1.08 -4.76
CA LEU A 66 -18.96 2.51 -4.69
C LEU A 66 -18.06 3.30 -5.64
N MET A 67 -16.75 3.04 -5.64
CA MET A 67 -15.80 3.69 -6.55
C MET A 67 -16.09 3.39 -8.03
N TYR A 68 -16.51 2.16 -8.35
CA TYR A 68 -16.86 1.78 -9.73
C TYR A 68 -18.10 2.49 -10.25
N ARG A 69 -19.04 2.85 -9.36
CA ARG A 69 -20.28 3.56 -9.70
C ARG A 69 -20.07 5.04 -10.05
N TYR A 70 -19.02 5.70 -9.53
CA TYR A 70 -18.73 7.09 -9.86
C TYR A 70 -18.48 7.26 -11.38
N GLY A 71 -19.13 8.27 -11.96
CA GLY A 71 -19.09 8.54 -13.41
C GLY A 71 -19.87 7.55 -14.27
N ARG A 72 -20.65 6.62 -13.64
CA ARG A 72 -21.56 5.69 -14.32
C ARG A 72 -22.99 5.91 -13.87
N ASP A 73 -23.34 5.51 -12.68
CA ASP A 73 -24.67 5.66 -12.06
C ASP A 73 -24.65 6.60 -10.84
N LEU A 74 -23.48 7.08 -10.44
CA LEU A 74 -23.29 8.18 -9.51
C LEU A 74 -22.64 9.39 -10.21
N PRO A 75 -22.95 10.62 -9.79
CA PRO A 75 -22.31 11.83 -10.31
C PRO A 75 -20.81 11.83 -10.13
N GLY A 76 -20.07 12.49 -11.05
CA GLY A 76 -18.63 12.67 -10.96
C GLY A 76 -17.87 12.03 -12.12
N LYS A 77 -16.54 11.91 -11.95
CA LYS A 77 -15.67 11.26 -12.94
C LYS A 77 -15.54 9.77 -12.63
N ILE A 78 -15.24 8.97 -13.63
CA ILE A 78 -14.85 7.57 -13.45
C ILE A 78 -13.57 7.53 -12.58
N ILE A 79 -13.65 6.89 -11.43
CA ILE A 79 -12.54 6.75 -10.47
C ILE A 79 -11.74 5.48 -10.75
N THR A 80 -12.42 4.39 -11.11
CA THR A 80 -11.79 3.09 -11.40
C THR A 80 -12.55 2.35 -12.49
N ASN A 81 -11.82 1.55 -13.28
CA ASN A 81 -12.41 0.61 -14.23
C ASN A 81 -12.58 -0.81 -13.66
N ASN A 82 -12.03 -1.06 -12.48
CA ASN A 82 -12.10 -2.37 -11.85
C ASN A 82 -13.40 -2.54 -11.07
N ARG A 83 -14.17 -3.58 -11.42
CA ARG A 83 -15.34 -4.02 -10.64
C ARG A 83 -14.90 -4.64 -9.30
N PRO A 84 -15.82 -4.81 -8.32
CA PRO A 84 -15.53 -5.61 -7.13
C PRO A 84 -14.97 -6.99 -7.50
N GLY A 85 -13.92 -7.40 -6.80
CA GLY A 85 -13.18 -8.64 -7.07
C GLY A 85 -12.18 -8.55 -8.24
N HIS A 86 -12.09 -7.43 -8.96
CA HIS A 86 -11.16 -7.25 -10.08
C HIS A 86 -10.00 -6.31 -9.77
N SER A 87 -9.75 -6.01 -8.49
CA SER A 87 -8.64 -5.18 -8.02
C SER A 87 -7.79 -5.95 -7.01
N ALA A 88 -6.47 -5.88 -7.12
CA ALA A 88 -5.56 -6.48 -6.16
C ALA A 88 -5.77 -5.93 -4.73
N HIS A 89 -6.24 -4.70 -4.58
CA HIS A 89 -6.65 -4.13 -3.30
C HIS A 89 -7.75 -4.92 -2.61
N ASN A 90 -8.66 -5.56 -3.37
CA ASN A 90 -9.74 -6.36 -2.78
C ASN A 90 -9.23 -7.61 -2.06
N TYR A 91 -8.01 -8.02 -2.35
CA TYR A 91 -7.37 -9.21 -1.80
C TYR A 91 -6.26 -8.87 -0.81
N GLY A 92 -6.05 -7.58 -0.49
CA GLY A 92 -4.95 -7.14 0.34
C GLY A 92 -3.58 -7.30 -0.32
N LEU A 93 -3.53 -7.38 -1.65
CA LEU A 93 -2.33 -7.65 -2.43
C LEU A 93 -1.76 -6.40 -3.11
N ALA A 94 -2.32 -5.23 -2.83
CA ALA A 94 -1.86 -3.95 -3.37
C ALA A 94 -1.94 -2.83 -2.34
N LEU A 95 -1.11 -1.82 -2.54
CA LEU A 95 -1.21 -0.53 -1.88
C LEU A 95 -0.92 0.60 -2.86
N ASP A 96 -1.51 1.77 -2.55
CA ASP A 96 -1.19 3.02 -3.23
C ASP A 96 -0.45 3.94 -2.26
N PHE A 97 0.57 4.63 -2.74
CA PHE A 97 1.33 5.57 -1.94
C PHE A 97 1.40 6.95 -2.59
N CYS A 98 1.70 7.95 -1.77
CA CYS A 98 2.13 9.27 -2.19
C CYS A 98 3.21 9.78 -1.25
N LEU A 99 3.71 11.00 -1.49
CA LEU A 99 4.57 11.68 -0.55
C LEU A 99 3.75 12.65 0.29
N TYR A 100 4.19 12.90 1.52
CA TYR A 100 3.53 13.79 2.45
C TYR A 100 4.55 14.76 3.06
N TRP A 101 4.29 16.05 2.92
CA TRP A 101 5.15 17.06 3.49
C TRP A 101 4.35 18.29 3.91
N ASN A 102 4.64 18.80 5.10
CA ASN A 102 4.01 20.01 5.65
C ASN A 102 2.48 20.01 5.49
N LYS A 103 1.82 18.93 5.95
CA LYS A 103 0.35 18.74 5.91
C LYS A 103 -0.25 18.68 4.49
N THR A 104 0.58 18.50 3.47
CA THR A 104 0.15 18.39 2.07
C THR A 104 0.54 17.02 1.51
N LEU A 105 -0.39 16.38 0.83
CA LEU A 105 -0.14 15.17 0.04
C LEU A 105 0.36 15.60 -1.35
N PHE A 106 1.40 14.95 -1.81
CA PHE A 106 1.97 15.13 -3.15
C PHE A 106 1.75 13.87 -3.93
N THR A 107 0.88 13.95 -4.95
CA THR A 107 0.66 12.89 -5.92
C THR A 107 1.77 12.89 -6.98
N TRP A 108 1.73 11.95 -7.92
CA TRP A 108 2.71 11.93 -9.01
C TRP A 108 2.66 13.22 -9.85
N GLU A 109 1.47 13.73 -10.13
CA GLU A 109 1.23 14.95 -10.89
C GLU A 109 1.88 16.18 -10.22
N ASP A 110 1.96 16.18 -8.88
CA ASP A 110 2.60 17.25 -8.13
C ASP A 110 4.13 17.18 -8.16
N VAL A 111 4.70 15.99 -8.36
CA VAL A 111 6.14 15.77 -8.19
C VAL A 111 6.90 15.51 -9.47
N TYR A 112 6.24 15.13 -10.58
CA TYR A 112 6.95 14.64 -11.77
C TYR A 112 7.86 15.72 -12.41
N GLU A 113 7.50 16.99 -12.38
CA GLU A 113 8.34 18.12 -12.84
C GLU A 113 9.32 18.63 -11.78
N ARG A 114 9.13 18.26 -10.52
CA ARG A 114 9.95 18.69 -9.39
C ARG A 114 11.05 17.67 -9.13
N TRP A 115 12.22 17.88 -9.72
CA TRP A 115 13.34 16.90 -9.69
C TRP A 115 13.58 16.30 -8.30
N TYR A 116 13.64 17.10 -7.24
CA TYR A 116 13.90 16.67 -5.87
C TYR A 116 12.84 15.67 -5.35
N TRP A 117 11.56 15.95 -5.58
CA TRP A 117 10.46 15.12 -5.13
C TRP A 117 10.30 13.87 -6.01
N ARG A 118 10.51 14.03 -7.31
CA ARG A 118 10.52 12.92 -8.26
C ARG A 118 11.58 11.88 -7.91
N GLN A 119 12.80 12.29 -7.52
CA GLN A 119 13.83 11.35 -7.08
C GLN A 119 13.43 10.57 -5.81
N ARG A 120 12.72 11.20 -4.89
CA ARG A 120 12.19 10.54 -3.68
C ARG A 120 11.10 9.55 -4.03
N TRP A 121 10.20 9.92 -4.91
CA TRP A 121 9.16 9.03 -5.41
C TRP A 121 9.76 7.77 -6.04
N LEU A 122 10.67 7.92 -6.98
CA LEU A 122 11.34 6.81 -7.66
C LEU A 122 12.11 5.91 -6.69
N LYS A 123 12.73 6.48 -5.65
CA LYS A 123 13.36 5.66 -4.60
C LYS A 123 12.35 4.76 -3.89
N VAL A 124 11.13 5.22 -3.62
CA VAL A 124 10.08 4.38 -3.03
C VAL A 124 9.67 3.28 -4.00
N VAL A 125 9.46 3.60 -5.29
CA VAL A 125 9.18 2.60 -6.33
C VAL A 125 10.24 1.50 -6.33
N PHE A 126 11.53 1.88 -6.40
CA PHE A 126 12.63 0.91 -6.43
C PHE A 126 12.76 0.09 -5.12
N MET A 127 12.44 0.68 -3.96
CA MET A 127 12.40 -0.06 -2.70
C MET A 127 11.33 -1.16 -2.73
N PHE A 128 10.18 -0.91 -3.37
CA PHE A 128 9.16 -1.94 -3.56
C PHE A 128 9.61 -3.02 -4.55
N GLU A 129 10.25 -2.65 -5.65
CA GLU A 129 10.81 -3.60 -6.62
C GLU A 129 11.87 -4.51 -5.96
N GLU A 130 12.74 -3.97 -5.10
CA GLU A 130 13.73 -4.74 -4.32
C GLU A 130 13.08 -5.77 -3.38
N GLU A 131 11.88 -5.50 -2.88
CA GLU A 131 11.08 -6.41 -2.05
C GLU A 131 10.18 -7.35 -2.87
N GLY A 132 10.35 -7.39 -4.19
CA GLY A 132 9.63 -8.29 -5.10
C GLY A 132 8.19 -7.85 -5.41
N TRP A 133 7.88 -6.56 -5.25
CA TRP A 133 6.60 -6.01 -5.67
C TRP A 133 6.65 -5.59 -7.14
N ASP A 134 5.55 -5.83 -7.84
CA ASP A 134 5.27 -5.27 -9.15
C ASP A 134 4.78 -3.83 -8.99
N THR A 135 5.29 -2.92 -9.80
CA THR A 135 5.01 -1.49 -9.67
C THR A 135 4.32 -0.96 -10.92
N GLY A 136 3.25 -0.23 -10.75
CA GLY A 136 2.52 0.42 -11.84
C GLY A 136 3.36 1.45 -12.60
N TRP A 137 4.55 1.79 -12.06
CA TRP A 137 5.58 2.54 -12.77
C TRP A 137 6.07 1.83 -14.04
N ARG A 138 6.10 0.50 -14.07
CA ARG A 138 6.56 -0.32 -15.21
C ARG A 138 5.45 -0.68 -16.18
N TRP A 139 4.21 -0.38 -15.87
CA TRP A 139 3.08 -0.82 -16.68
C TRP A 139 2.86 0.06 -17.90
N THR A 140 2.33 -0.53 -18.98
CA THR A 140 1.86 0.22 -20.15
C THR A 140 0.71 1.15 -19.75
N ASN A 141 -0.20 0.68 -18.90
CA ASN A 141 -1.16 1.53 -18.20
C ASN A 141 -0.47 2.11 -16.96
N PHE A 142 0.16 3.26 -17.13
CA PHE A 142 1.02 3.90 -16.15
C PHE A 142 0.26 4.32 -14.89
N GLU A 143 0.57 3.68 -13.76
CA GLU A 143 -0.01 3.94 -12.44
C GLU A 143 1.10 4.12 -11.40
N PRO A 144 1.81 5.26 -11.38
CA PRO A 144 3.06 5.46 -10.66
C PRO A 144 2.94 5.35 -9.13
N TYR A 145 1.74 5.44 -8.58
CA TYR A 145 1.43 5.32 -7.16
C TYR A 145 1.08 3.91 -6.72
N HIS A 146 0.73 3.03 -7.67
CA HIS A 146 0.25 1.67 -7.39
C HIS A 146 1.40 0.67 -7.33
N VAL A 147 1.38 -0.17 -6.29
CA VAL A 147 2.28 -1.32 -6.15
C VAL A 147 1.50 -2.54 -5.69
N GLN A 148 1.83 -3.71 -6.23
CA GLN A 148 1.13 -4.95 -5.89
C GLN A 148 2.10 -6.13 -5.83
N ASN A 149 1.72 -7.18 -5.08
CA ASN A 149 2.40 -8.46 -5.13
C ASN A 149 1.33 -9.55 -5.13
N LEU A 150 1.13 -10.16 -6.28
CA LEU A 150 0.09 -11.18 -6.47
C LEU A 150 0.52 -12.57 -5.96
N MET A 151 1.68 -12.70 -5.33
CA MET A 151 2.21 -13.95 -4.76
C MET A 151 2.20 -15.10 -5.78
N GLY A 152 2.65 -14.83 -7.00
CA GLY A 152 2.70 -15.79 -8.09
C GLY A 152 1.36 -16.13 -8.74
N LYS A 153 0.27 -15.48 -8.34
CA LYS A 153 -1.08 -15.63 -8.93
C LYS A 153 -1.30 -14.59 -10.03
N THR A 154 -2.27 -14.85 -10.90
CA THR A 154 -2.79 -13.84 -11.82
C THR A 154 -4.07 -13.20 -11.24
N MET A 155 -4.45 -12.03 -11.73
CA MET A 155 -5.75 -11.44 -11.36
C MET A 155 -6.91 -12.36 -11.76
N LEU A 156 -6.78 -13.12 -12.85
CA LEU A 156 -7.81 -14.08 -13.25
C LEU A 156 -7.98 -15.21 -12.23
N ASP A 157 -6.90 -15.71 -11.64
CA ASP A 157 -6.95 -16.75 -10.60
C ASP A 157 -7.68 -16.23 -9.36
N LEU A 158 -7.41 -14.98 -8.96
CA LEU A 158 -8.06 -14.32 -7.83
C LEU A 158 -9.55 -14.12 -8.08
N VAL A 159 -9.91 -13.64 -9.27
CA VAL A 159 -11.33 -13.46 -9.67
C VAL A 159 -12.07 -14.77 -9.68
N ARG A 160 -11.51 -15.82 -10.30
CA ARG A 160 -12.13 -17.16 -10.32
C ARG A 160 -12.38 -17.69 -8.91
N LYS A 161 -11.40 -17.54 -8.02
CA LYS A 161 -11.55 -17.95 -6.63
C LYS A 161 -12.63 -17.14 -5.91
N TYR A 162 -12.67 -15.83 -6.11
CA TYR A 162 -13.72 -14.97 -5.56
C TYR A 162 -15.12 -15.41 -6.00
N GLU A 163 -15.30 -15.74 -7.28
CA GLU A 163 -16.58 -16.21 -7.82
C GLU A 163 -17.00 -17.59 -7.25
N GLN A 164 -16.05 -18.43 -6.83
CA GLN A 164 -16.31 -19.73 -6.23
C GLN A 164 -16.69 -19.68 -4.75
N VAL A 165 -16.35 -18.62 -4.04
CA VAL A 165 -16.64 -18.49 -2.60
C VAL A 165 -18.09 -18.12 -2.38
N LYS A 166 -18.86 -19.00 -1.69
CA LYS A 166 -20.28 -18.79 -1.40
C LYS A 166 -20.54 -17.59 -0.50
N ASP A 167 -19.69 -17.39 0.50
CA ASP A 167 -19.71 -16.23 1.38
C ASP A 167 -18.61 -15.24 0.99
N ARG A 168 -19.02 -14.24 0.25
CA ARG A 168 -18.10 -13.22 -0.28
C ARG A 168 -17.51 -12.31 0.80
N ASN A 169 -17.96 -12.42 2.05
CA ASN A 169 -17.38 -11.68 3.18
C ASN A 169 -16.17 -12.40 3.78
N ASN A 170 -16.03 -13.72 3.58
CA ASN A 170 -14.96 -14.56 4.12
C ASN A 170 -13.84 -14.87 3.10
N TRP A 171 -13.82 -14.20 1.97
CA TRP A 171 -12.83 -14.45 0.91
C TRP A 171 -11.36 -14.28 1.37
N LEU A 172 -11.06 -13.41 2.34
CA LEU A 172 -9.73 -13.27 2.94
C LEU A 172 -9.31 -14.54 3.69
N GLU A 173 -10.23 -15.14 4.45
CA GLU A 173 -9.98 -16.40 5.15
C GLU A 173 -9.75 -17.54 4.15
N ALA A 174 -10.53 -17.60 3.09
CA ALA A 174 -10.36 -18.59 2.03
C ALA A 174 -9.00 -18.46 1.31
N LEU A 175 -8.47 -17.25 1.12
CA LEU A 175 -7.11 -17.04 0.61
C LEU A 175 -6.04 -17.51 1.60
N ARG A 176 -6.20 -17.20 2.89
CA ARG A 176 -5.27 -17.59 3.96
C ARG A 176 -5.18 -19.11 4.12
N GLU A 177 -6.30 -19.82 4.04
CA GLU A 177 -6.32 -21.27 4.10
C GLU A 177 -5.59 -21.91 2.91
N GLN A 178 -5.74 -21.33 1.72
CA GLN A 178 -5.03 -21.83 0.55
C GLN A 178 -3.50 -21.66 0.70
N ASP A 179 -3.04 -20.55 1.24
CA ASP A 179 -1.61 -20.31 1.44
C ASP A 179 -1.02 -21.24 2.50
N LYS A 180 -1.78 -21.57 3.57
CA LYS A 180 -1.40 -22.60 4.54
C LYS A 180 -1.22 -23.97 3.88
N ASN A 181 -2.16 -24.37 3.01
CA ASN A 181 -2.12 -25.65 2.30
C ASN A 181 -0.99 -25.73 1.25
N GLN A 182 -0.46 -24.58 0.82
CA GLN A 182 0.69 -24.49 -0.11
C GLN A 182 2.03 -24.35 0.62
N GLY A 183 2.07 -24.49 1.94
CA GLY A 183 3.30 -24.48 2.75
C GLY A 183 3.87 -23.08 3.04
N VAL A 184 3.11 -22.02 2.83
CA VAL A 184 3.48 -20.68 3.25
C VAL A 184 3.18 -20.55 4.76
N HIS A 185 4.22 -20.70 5.60
CA HIS A 185 4.11 -20.48 7.04
C HIS A 185 3.85 -19.00 7.34
N ILE A 186 2.61 -18.66 7.69
CA ILE A 186 2.28 -17.38 8.30
C ILE A 186 2.62 -17.49 9.79
N GLN A 187 3.74 -16.90 10.22
CA GLN A 187 3.97 -16.71 11.65
C GLN A 187 2.94 -15.69 12.17
N SER A 188 1.99 -16.18 12.92
CA SER A 188 1.08 -15.32 13.68
C SER A 188 1.88 -14.62 14.76
N SER A 189 2.07 -13.31 14.67
CA SER A 189 2.48 -12.49 15.79
C SER A 189 1.33 -12.48 16.82
N GLN A 190 1.35 -13.43 17.75
CA GLN A 190 0.53 -13.34 18.95
C GLN A 190 1.10 -12.21 19.81
N THR A 191 0.48 -11.05 19.78
CA THR A 191 0.55 -10.11 20.88
C THR A 191 -0.33 -10.66 22.00
N THR A 192 0.27 -11.31 22.98
CA THR A 192 -0.35 -11.58 24.27
C THR A 192 -0.70 -10.25 24.94
N PRO A 193 -1.93 -10.01 25.38
CA PRO A 193 -2.24 -8.92 26.30
C PRO A 193 -1.63 -9.34 27.65
N GLY A 194 -0.61 -8.60 28.10
CA GLY A 194 -0.14 -8.68 29.48
C GLY A 194 -1.27 -8.29 30.40
N GLY A 195 -1.73 -9.22 31.19
CA GLY A 195 -2.54 -8.95 32.37
C GLY A 195 -1.67 -8.40 33.51
N ASP A 196 -2.37 -7.76 34.40
CA ASP A 196 -2.06 -7.15 35.71
C ASP A 196 -1.69 -5.69 35.71
#